data_e2b210d7ffbf2fe34ff14edde74ec102
#
_entry.id   e2b210d7ffbf2fe34ff14edde74ec102
#
_cell.length_a   1.000
_cell.length_b   1.000
_cell.length_c   1.000
_cell.angle_alpha   90.00
_cell.angle_beta   90.00
_cell.angle_gamma   90.00
#
_symmetry.space_group_name_H-M   'P 1'
#
loop_
_entity.id
_entity.type
_entity.pdbx_description
1 polymer ?
#
loop_
_entity_poly.entity_id
_entity_poly.type
_entity_poly.pdbx_seq_one_letter_code
_entity_poly.pdbx_strand_id
1 'polypeptide(L)'
;MKTMQPDNGSGRSAAFQTALADYARGAAQAPEGVNIGRLGVYRRLLLNNLKSFIDLCFSASGGFAEAGLWQDLQRRFLLEARPQSPFFNDIPKQFLDYVRSRPENERPSENILHMMAFETDLLHAETVIQPEAAPQWDENTELRWAEGARLKHYPCDFVSSGLERIDDAAADVLTWRGNAGKVYYAALDGADLLLLNHFQEAGADTLSGISAQLAALSDGLDASDWLEEAVRSWVEAGVLLPAPAGRNRDL
;
A
#
# COMPACT_ATOMS: atom_id res chain seq x y z
N MET A 1 -57.08 4.61 -15.15
CA MET A 1 -55.63 4.75 -15.22
C MET A 1 -55.10 5.09 -13.83
N LYS A 2 -54.51 4.09 -13.14
CA LYS A 2 -53.91 4.29 -11.81
C LYS A 2 -52.44 4.64 -12.02
N THR A 3 -52.07 5.87 -11.74
CA THR A 3 -50.68 6.31 -11.71
C THR A 3 -49.96 5.63 -10.55
N MET A 4 -49.03 4.72 -10.86
CA MET A 4 -48.07 4.19 -9.90
C MET A 4 -47.10 5.31 -9.50
N GLN A 5 -47.15 5.73 -8.23
CA GLN A 5 -46.09 6.57 -7.65
C GLN A 5 -44.80 5.74 -7.51
N PRO A 6 -43.60 6.33 -7.79
CA PRO A 6 -42.35 5.62 -7.61
C PRO A 6 -42.06 5.44 -6.11
N ASP A 7 -41.60 4.26 -5.81
CA ASP A 7 -41.29 3.69 -4.50
C ASP A 7 -40.28 4.54 -3.71
N ASN A 8 -40.71 5.09 -2.58
CA ASN A 8 -39.90 5.84 -1.61
C ASN A 8 -39.01 4.91 -0.74
N GLY A 9 -38.90 3.63 -1.10
CA GLY A 9 -38.17 2.64 -0.32
C GLY A 9 -36.63 2.79 -0.34
N SER A 10 -36.07 3.20 -1.47
CA SER A 10 -34.60 3.30 -1.63
C SER A 10 -33.98 4.43 -0.79
N GLY A 11 -34.65 5.57 -0.67
CA GLY A 11 -34.19 6.70 0.13
C GLY A 11 -34.20 6.43 1.64
N ARG A 12 -35.25 5.70 2.13
CA ARG A 12 -35.32 5.29 3.54
C ARG A 12 -34.26 4.26 3.91
N SER A 13 -33.96 3.33 3.01
CA SER A 13 -32.90 2.32 3.22
C SER A 13 -31.53 2.98 3.28
N ALA A 14 -31.20 3.91 2.38
CA ALA A 14 -29.93 4.63 2.39
C ALA A 14 -29.77 5.51 3.65
N ALA A 15 -30.80 6.25 4.04
CA ALA A 15 -30.79 7.06 5.27
C ALA A 15 -30.61 6.20 6.53
N PHE A 16 -31.26 5.03 6.57
CA PHE A 16 -31.10 4.08 7.68
C PHE A 16 -29.68 3.51 7.72
N GLN A 17 -29.09 3.11 6.58
CA GLN A 17 -27.73 2.63 6.49
C GLN A 17 -26.72 3.70 6.93
N THR A 18 -26.92 4.95 6.53
CA THR A 18 -26.09 6.08 6.96
C THR A 18 -26.19 6.29 8.47
N ALA A 19 -27.41 6.33 9.03
CA ALA A 19 -27.60 6.49 10.47
C ALA A 19 -27.02 5.32 11.28
N LEU A 20 -27.07 4.09 10.75
CA LEU A 20 -26.46 2.92 11.36
C LEU A 20 -24.92 3.01 11.34
N ALA A 21 -24.36 3.44 10.22
CA ALA A 21 -22.92 3.66 10.07
C ALA A 21 -22.43 4.78 11.01
N ASP A 22 -23.15 5.89 11.11
CA ASP A 22 -22.82 6.99 12.01
C ASP A 22 -22.91 6.59 13.48
N TYR A 23 -23.93 5.82 13.86
CA TYR A 23 -24.01 5.26 15.22
C TYR A 23 -22.86 4.30 15.51
N ALA A 24 -22.52 3.44 14.57
CA ALA A 24 -21.37 2.54 14.71
C ALA A 24 -20.03 3.29 14.91
N ARG A 25 -19.92 4.48 14.29
CA ARG A 25 -18.77 5.40 14.43
C ARG A 25 -18.82 6.32 15.66
N GLY A 26 -19.84 6.24 16.48
CA GLY A 26 -19.91 7.01 17.73
C GLY A 26 -20.95 8.11 17.80
N ALA A 27 -21.85 8.24 16.80
CA ALA A 27 -22.96 9.18 16.92
C ALA A 27 -23.85 8.87 18.15
N ALA A 28 -24.34 9.89 18.82
CA ALA A 28 -25.08 9.77 20.07
C ALA A 28 -26.47 9.14 19.89
N GLN A 29 -27.06 9.20 18.70
CA GLN A 29 -28.42 8.71 18.44
C GLN A 29 -28.40 7.43 17.58
N ALA A 30 -29.04 6.39 18.12
CA ALA A 30 -29.33 5.18 17.39
C ALA A 30 -30.47 5.42 16.37
N PRO A 31 -30.45 4.74 15.20
CA PRO A 31 -31.58 4.79 14.27
C PRO A 31 -32.88 4.34 14.94
N GLU A 32 -34.00 5.01 14.63
CA GLU A 32 -35.32 4.62 15.15
C GLU A 32 -35.71 3.19 14.75
N GLY A 33 -36.34 2.47 15.67
CA GLY A 33 -36.86 1.12 15.40
C GLY A 33 -35.85 0.00 15.56
N VAL A 34 -34.62 0.27 16.01
CA VAL A 34 -33.59 -0.73 16.22
C VAL A 34 -33.36 -1.00 17.70
N ASN A 35 -33.16 -2.27 18.06
CA ASN A 35 -32.82 -2.66 19.43
C ASN A 35 -31.41 -2.14 19.78
N ILE A 36 -31.34 -1.16 20.70
CA ILE A 36 -30.12 -0.48 21.12
C ILE A 36 -29.07 -1.47 21.67
N GLY A 37 -29.50 -2.55 22.35
CA GLY A 37 -28.61 -3.58 22.86
C GLY A 37 -27.89 -4.34 21.73
N ARG A 38 -28.61 -4.69 20.66
CA ARG A 38 -28.01 -5.34 19.47
C ARG A 38 -27.08 -4.39 18.71
N LEU A 39 -27.45 -3.11 18.60
CA LEU A 39 -26.59 -2.10 18.02
C LEU A 39 -25.30 -1.90 18.79
N GLY A 40 -25.34 -1.89 20.12
CA GLY A 40 -24.17 -1.79 20.97
C GLY A 40 -23.20 -2.96 20.79
N VAL A 41 -23.72 -4.17 20.59
CA VAL A 41 -22.91 -5.35 20.26
C VAL A 41 -22.28 -5.19 18.87
N TYR A 42 -23.06 -4.81 17.86
CA TYR A 42 -22.57 -4.59 16.49
C TYR A 42 -21.47 -3.53 16.45
N ARG A 43 -21.68 -2.39 17.09
CA ARG A 43 -20.68 -1.32 17.21
C ARG A 43 -19.36 -1.83 17.81
N ARG A 44 -19.44 -2.59 18.91
CA ARG A 44 -18.24 -3.14 19.56
C ARG A 44 -17.50 -4.11 18.65
N LEU A 45 -18.23 -4.99 17.94
CA LEU A 45 -17.63 -5.93 17.00
C LEU A 45 -16.94 -5.16 15.85
N LEU A 46 -17.60 -4.16 15.27
CA LEU A 46 -17.02 -3.35 14.20
C LEU A 46 -15.75 -2.64 14.66
N LEU A 47 -15.77 -1.95 15.81
CA LEU A 47 -14.61 -1.25 16.35
C LEU A 47 -13.46 -2.22 16.68
N ASN A 48 -13.76 -3.39 17.23
CA ASN A 48 -12.75 -4.40 17.49
C ASN A 48 -12.12 -4.94 16.18
N ASN A 49 -12.93 -5.17 15.13
CA ASN A 49 -12.42 -5.61 13.84
C ASN A 49 -11.51 -4.54 13.20
N LEU A 50 -11.92 -3.27 13.25
CA LEU A 50 -11.11 -2.16 12.74
C LEU A 50 -9.79 -2.04 13.51
N LYS A 51 -9.85 -2.12 14.85
CA LYS A 51 -8.65 -2.13 15.69
C LYS A 51 -7.73 -3.29 15.35
N SER A 52 -8.27 -4.51 15.29
CA SER A 52 -7.49 -5.71 14.95
C SER A 52 -6.85 -5.60 13.55
N PHE A 53 -7.52 -4.96 12.60
CA PHE A 53 -6.98 -4.75 11.27
C PHE A 53 -5.82 -3.73 11.28
N ILE A 54 -5.94 -2.64 12.06
CA ILE A 54 -4.84 -1.70 12.29
C ILE A 54 -3.65 -2.42 12.95
N ASP A 55 -3.89 -3.20 14.02
CA ASP A 55 -2.84 -3.95 14.71
C ASP A 55 -2.17 -4.99 13.79
N LEU A 56 -2.93 -5.62 12.89
CA LEU A 56 -2.38 -6.56 11.92
C LEU A 56 -1.51 -5.86 10.88
N CYS A 57 -1.98 -4.74 10.33
CA CYS A 57 -1.24 -3.99 9.33
C CYS A 57 0.05 -3.39 9.90
N PHE A 58 0.00 -2.85 11.12
CA PHE A 58 1.12 -2.20 11.80
C PHE A 58 1.72 -3.11 12.90
N SER A 59 1.90 -4.38 12.57
CA SER A 59 2.35 -5.39 13.54
C SER A 59 3.78 -5.16 14.02
N ALA A 60 4.66 -4.63 13.18
CA ALA A 60 6.01 -4.28 13.56
C ALA A 60 6.07 -2.90 14.20
N SER A 61 5.62 -1.84 13.53
CA SER A 61 5.69 -0.46 14.04
C SER A 61 4.90 -0.26 15.34
N GLY A 62 3.74 -0.93 15.50
CA GLY A 62 2.96 -0.91 16.73
C GLY A 62 3.72 -1.45 17.94
N GLY A 63 4.67 -2.38 17.74
CA GLY A 63 5.53 -2.92 18.78
C GLY A 63 6.60 -1.93 19.30
N PHE A 64 6.97 -0.93 18.49
CA PHE A 64 7.92 0.12 18.87
C PHE A 64 7.23 1.33 19.51
N ALA A 65 5.93 1.51 19.30
CA ALA A 65 5.18 2.60 19.92
C ALA A 65 4.90 2.31 21.39
N GLU A 66 4.84 3.36 22.22
CA GLU A 66 4.36 3.21 23.59
C GLU A 66 2.92 2.66 23.58
N ALA A 67 2.68 1.59 24.33
CA ALA A 67 1.39 0.87 24.30
C ALA A 67 0.19 1.76 24.65
N GLY A 68 0.35 2.68 25.63
CA GLY A 68 -0.68 3.63 26.02
C GLY A 68 -1.01 4.62 24.91
N LEU A 69 0.02 5.19 24.29
CA LEU A 69 -0.11 6.11 23.16
C LEU A 69 -0.76 5.42 21.95
N TRP A 70 -0.31 4.21 21.60
CA TRP A 70 -0.85 3.44 20.47
C TRP A 70 -2.35 3.18 20.61
N GLN A 71 -2.77 2.70 21.79
CA GLN A 71 -4.18 2.42 22.05
C GLN A 71 -5.04 3.70 22.04
N ASP A 72 -4.50 4.82 22.55
CA ASP A 72 -5.20 6.10 22.55
C ASP A 72 -5.37 6.64 21.13
N LEU A 73 -4.32 6.55 20.28
CA LEU A 73 -4.39 6.94 18.87
C LEU A 73 -5.42 6.11 18.10
N GLN A 74 -5.44 4.79 18.28
CA GLN A 74 -6.47 3.93 17.67
C GLN A 74 -7.87 4.33 18.11
N ARG A 75 -8.08 4.52 19.42
CA ARG A 75 -9.37 4.91 19.97
C ARG A 75 -9.84 6.26 19.42
N ARG A 76 -8.96 7.26 19.42
CA ARG A 76 -9.27 8.61 18.89
C ARG A 76 -9.53 8.57 17.39
N PHE A 77 -8.73 7.86 16.60
CA PHE A 77 -8.94 7.69 15.17
C PHE A 77 -10.34 7.14 14.87
N LEU A 78 -10.74 6.07 15.55
CA LEU A 78 -12.05 5.43 15.32
C LEU A 78 -13.23 6.34 15.71
N LEU A 79 -13.04 7.24 16.67
CA LEU A 79 -14.09 8.16 17.16
C LEU A 79 -14.13 9.48 16.38
N GLU A 80 -12.97 10.03 16.01
CA GLU A 80 -12.81 11.41 15.51
C GLU A 80 -12.67 11.46 13.98
N ALA A 81 -11.81 10.60 13.41
CA ALA A 81 -11.44 10.67 12.00
C ALA A 81 -12.55 10.22 11.04
N ARG A 82 -13.55 9.48 11.55
CA ARG A 82 -14.70 8.98 10.76
C ARG A 82 -14.23 8.41 9.41
N PRO A 83 -13.48 7.28 9.40
CA PRO A 83 -12.97 6.70 8.16
C PRO A 83 -14.08 6.64 7.11
N GLN A 84 -13.88 7.34 6.00
CA GLN A 84 -14.94 7.53 4.99
C GLN A 84 -14.85 6.51 3.86
N SER A 85 -13.72 5.82 3.72
CA SER A 85 -13.57 4.82 2.68
C SER A 85 -14.49 3.62 2.94
N PRO A 86 -15.22 3.16 1.91
CA PRO A 86 -15.95 1.90 1.97
C PRO A 86 -15.00 0.69 1.91
N PHE A 87 -13.73 0.90 1.56
CA PHE A 87 -12.73 -0.16 1.42
C PHE A 87 -11.92 -0.34 2.70
N PHE A 88 -11.92 -1.56 3.22
CA PHE A 88 -11.20 -1.90 4.44
C PHE A 88 -9.69 -1.65 4.31
N ASN A 89 -9.13 -1.90 3.13
CA ASN A 89 -7.70 -1.72 2.84
C ASN A 89 -7.21 -0.27 2.91
N ASP A 90 -8.10 0.73 2.87
CA ASP A 90 -7.73 2.13 3.02
C ASP A 90 -7.58 2.56 4.49
N ILE A 91 -8.07 1.77 5.43
CA ILE A 91 -8.07 2.10 6.87
C ILE A 91 -6.66 2.30 7.42
N PRO A 92 -5.68 1.43 7.13
CA PRO A 92 -4.31 1.64 7.61
C PRO A 92 -3.69 2.94 7.10
N LYS A 93 -3.87 3.26 5.82
CA LYS A 93 -3.40 4.53 5.26
C LYS A 93 -4.07 5.73 5.94
N GLN A 94 -5.39 5.70 6.13
CA GLN A 94 -6.12 6.77 6.83
C GLN A 94 -5.68 6.89 8.30
N PHE A 95 -5.37 5.77 8.96
CA PHE A 95 -4.82 5.79 10.31
C PHE A 95 -3.43 6.42 10.36
N LEU A 96 -2.53 6.06 9.44
CA LEU A 96 -1.21 6.69 9.33
C LEU A 96 -1.32 8.19 9.09
N ASP A 97 -2.18 8.63 8.15
CA ASP A 97 -2.40 10.05 7.86
C ASP A 97 -2.97 10.79 9.08
N TYR A 98 -3.87 10.15 9.84
CA TYR A 98 -4.38 10.67 11.10
C TYR A 98 -3.26 10.83 12.14
N VAL A 99 -2.44 9.81 12.35
CA VAL A 99 -1.32 9.84 13.30
C VAL A 99 -0.33 10.95 12.93
N ARG A 100 0.03 11.08 11.66
CA ARG A 100 0.90 12.16 11.15
C ARG A 100 0.34 13.55 11.39
N SER A 101 -0.98 13.71 11.39
CA SER A 101 -1.63 15.00 11.66
C SER A 101 -1.60 15.42 13.13
N ARG A 102 -1.17 14.55 14.05
CA ARG A 102 -1.10 14.86 15.48
C ARG A 102 0.17 15.66 15.81
N PRO A 103 0.14 16.50 16.85
CA PRO A 103 1.35 17.14 17.39
C PRO A 103 2.43 16.09 17.74
N GLU A 104 3.70 16.47 17.66
CA GLU A 104 4.83 15.54 17.90
C GLU A 104 4.77 14.84 19.27
N ASN A 105 4.32 15.55 20.30
CA ASN A 105 4.16 14.99 21.63
C ASN A 105 2.94 14.06 21.80
N GLU A 106 2.11 13.91 20.76
CA GLU A 106 0.92 13.07 20.74
C GLU A 106 1.01 11.96 19.68
N ARG A 107 2.17 11.73 19.10
CA ARG A 107 2.40 10.70 18.08
C ARG A 107 3.72 9.96 18.29
N PRO A 108 3.91 8.77 17.71
CA PRO A 108 5.19 8.09 17.71
C PRO A 108 6.28 8.91 17.02
N SER A 109 7.55 8.52 17.23
CA SER A 109 8.70 9.14 16.57
C SER A 109 8.60 9.03 15.04
N GLU A 110 9.32 9.92 14.32
CA GLU A 110 9.35 9.91 12.86
C GLU A 110 9.80 8.55 12.30
N ASN A 111 10.78 7.90 12.93
CA ASN A 111 11.25 6.59 12.48
C ASN A 111 10.14 5.52 12.54
N ILE A 112 9.30 5.56 13.56
CA ILE A 112 8.12 4.67 13.64
C ILE A 112 7.10 5.03 12.56
N LEU A 113 6.89 6.32 12.27
CA LEU A 113 5.99 6.75 11.19
C LEU A 113 6.51 6.34 9.80
N HIS A 114 7.83 6.31 9.61
CA HIS A 114 8.44 5.75 8.39
C HIS A 114 8.19 4.25 8.27
N MET A 115 8.35 3.51 9.36
CA MET A 115 8.05 2.08 9.38
C MET A 115 6.54 1.80 9.15
N MET A 116 5.63 2.61 9.71
CA MET A 116 4.20 2.53 9.38
C MET A 116 3.94 2.77 7.89
N ALA A 117 4.63 3.73 7.26
CA ALA A 117 4.49 3.98 5.82
C ALA A 117 4.96 2.77 5.00
N PHE A 118 6.04 2.13 5.40
CA PHE A 118 6.50 0.89 4.79
C PHE A 118 5.47 -0.24 4.93
N GLU A 119 4.88 -0.44 6.11
CA GLU A 119 3.85 -1.47 6.31
C GLU A 119 2.59 -1.21 5.47
N THR A 120 2.25 0.07 5.17
CA THR A 120 1.18 0.37 4.20
C THR A 120 1.55 0.02 2.77
N ASP A 121 2.84 0.09 2.39
CA ASP A 121 3.30 -0.36 1.08
C ASP A 121 3.27 -1.88 0.96
N LEU A 122 3.56 -2.63 2.04
CA LEU A 122 3.37 -4.09 2.06
C LEU A 122 1.91 -4.47 1.82
N LEU A 123 0.97 -3.81 2.50
CA LEU A 123 -0.47 -4.04 2.27
C LEU A 123 -0.88 -3.67 0.85
N HIS A 124 -0.34 -2.59 0.28
CA HIS A 124 -0.58 -2.23 -1.11
C HIS A 124 -0.10 -3.33 -2.05
N ALA A 125 1.14 -3.82 -1.88
CA ALA A 125 1.69 -4.90 -2.68
C ALA A 125 0.85 -6.19 -2.59
N GLU A 126 0.27 -6.47 -1.41
CA GLU A 126 -0.59 -7.64 -1.20
C GLU A 126 -1.94 -7.53 -1.92
N THR A 127 -2.52 -6.33 -1.96
CA THR A 127 -3.92 -6.13 -2.36
C THR A 127 -4.09 -5.60 -3.78
N VAL A 128 -3.04 -5.05 -4.38
CA VAL A 128 -3.11 -4.52 -5.74
C VAL A 128 -3.33 -5.62 -6.78
N ILE A 129 -4.09 -5.30 -7.81
CA ILE A 129 -4.28 -6.17 -8.97
C ILE A 129 -3.15 -5.89 -9.95
N GLN A 130 -2.25 -6.85 -10.14
CA GLN A 130 -1.19 -6.74 -11.13
C GLN A 130 -1.69 -7.15 -12.51
N PRO A 131 -1.30 -6.43 -13.58
CA PRO A 131 -1.56 -6.87 -14.94
C PRO A 131 -0.82 -8.19 -15.23
N GLU A 132 -1.35 -8.97 -16.17
CA GLU A 132 -0.71 -10.18 -16.62
C GLU A 132 0.58 -9.84 -17.41
N ALA A 133 1.68 -10.49 -17.05
CA ALA A 133 2.96 -10.36 -17.73
C ALA A 133 3.04 -11.31 -18.94
N ALA A 134 3.74 -10.91 -19.98
CA ALA A 134 4.03 -11.80 -21.10
C ALA A 134 4.93 -12.97 -20.64
N PRO A 135 4.66 -14.20 -21.07
CA PRO A 135 5.43 -15.37 -20.65
C PRO A 135 6.83 -15.44 -21.28
N GLN A 136 7.07 -14.68 -22.34
CA GLN A 136 8.35 -14.58 -23.04
C GLN A 136 8.65 -13.12 -23.34
N TRP A 137 9.92 -12.76 -23.27
CA TRP A 137 10.41 -11.43 -23.56
C TRP A 137 11.83 -11.51 -24.16
N ASP A 138 12.24 -10.45 -24.83
CA ASP A 138 13.56 -10.23 -25.41
C ASP A 138 14.06 -8.81 -25.08
N GLU A 139 15.22 -8.45 -25.60
CA GLU A 139 15.86 -7.15 -25.34
C GLU A 139 15.04 -5.92 -25.80
N ASN A 140 14.10 -6.12 -26.73
CA ASN A 140 13.24 -5.06 -27.29
C ASN A 140 11.83 -5.08 -26.70
N THR A 141 11.53 -6.04 -25.83
CA THR A 141 10.24 -6.12 -25.14
C THR A 141 10.15 -4.98 -24.11
N GLU A 142 9.03 -4.25 -24.12
CA GLU A 142 8.73 -3.24 -23.10
C GLU A 142 8.57 -3.92 -21.74
N LEU A 143 9.41 -3.52 -20.80
CA LEU A 143 9.34 -3.93 -19.40
C LEU A 143 8.71 -2.81 -18.59
N ARG A 144 7.69 -3.10 -17.80
CA ARG A 144 6.92 -2.14 -17.01
C ARG A 144 7.21 -2.30 -15.54
N TRP A 145 7.25 -1.19 -14.84
CA TRP A 145 7.25 -1.19 -13.38
C TRP A 145 5.97 -1.85 -12.86
N ALA A 146 6.09 -2.81 -11.94
CA ALA A 146 4.93 -3.53 -11.41
C ALA A 146 4.07 -2.61 -10.53
N GLU A 147 2.75 -2.67 -10.67
CA GLU A 147 1.78 -1.89 -9.87
C GLU A 147 1.97 -2.09 -8.35
N GLY A 148 2.39 -3.29 -7.95
CA GLY A 148 2.66 -3.66 -6.56
C GLY A 148 4.04 -3.32 -6.05
N ALA A 149 4.93 -2.76 -6.89
CA ALA A 149 6.27 -2.39 -6.48
C ALA A 149 6.35 -0.95 -5.99
N ARG A 150 7.12 -0.72 -4.92
CA ARG A 150 7.42 0.62 -4.38
C ARG A 150 8.87 0.66 -3.94
N LEU A 151 9.63 1.57 -4.50
CA LEU A 151 10.99 1.87 -4.07
C LEU A 151 10.98 3.22 -3.35
N LYS A 152 11.42 3.25 -2.10
CA LYS A 152 11.39 4.44 -1.25
C LYS A 152 12.66 4.59 -0.44
N HIS A 153 13.10 5.82 -0.33
CA HIS A 153 14.15 6.21 0.60
C HIS A 153 13.57 6.46 2.00
N TYR A 154 14.19 5.85 3.02
CA TYR A 154 13.88 6.07 4.43
C TYR A 154 15.12 6.63 5.16
N PRO A 155 14.96 7.60 6.08
CA PRO A 155 16.09 8.12 6.88
C PRO A 155 16.53 7.17 8.00
N CYS A 156 15.89 6.01 8.12
CA CYS A 156 16.20 4.97 9.10
C CYS A 156 16.11 3.59 8.43
N ASP A 157 16.83 2.62 8.97
CA ASP A 157 16.82 1.23 8.51
C ASP A 157 16.12 0.34 9.54
N PHE A 158 15.09 -0.33 9.11
CA PHE A 158 14.37 -1.38 9.83
C PHE A 158 14.33 -2.70 9.06
N VAL A 159 14.79 -2.67 7.81
CA VAL A 159 14.76 -3.82 6.90
C VAL A 159 15.91 -4.78 7.17
N SER A 160 17.14 -4.27 7.36
CA SER A 160 18.33 -5.09 7.59
C SER A 160 18.24 -5.93 8.88
N SER A 161 17.44 -5.49 9.85
CA SER A 161 17.18 -6.25 11.08
C SER A 161 16.01 -7.24 10.97
N GLY A 162 15.32 -7.31 9.82
CA GLY A 162 14.08 -8.08 9.68
C GLY A 162 12.92 -7.49 10.49
N LEU A 163 12.88 -6.17 10.61
CA LEU A 163 11.88 -5.38 11.36
C LEU A 163 11.98 -5.53 12.89
N GLU A 164 13.09 -6.03 13.40
CA GLU A 164 13.31 -6.20 14.85
C GLU A 164 13.90 -4.96 15.54
N ARG A 165 14.53 -4.06 14.76
CA ARG A 165 15.11 -2.80 15.24
C ARG A 165 14.87 -1.69 14.21
N ILE A 166 14.97 -0.45 14.69
CA ILE A 166 15.03 0.73 13.85
C ILE A 166 16.38 1.40 14.11
N ASP A 167 17.25 1.37 13.11
CA ASP A 167 18.60 1.94 13.19
C ASP A 167 18.62 3.32 12.51
N ASP A 168 19.39 4.28 13.03
CA ASP A 168 19.51 5.66 12.49
C ASP A 168 20.47 5.68 11.27
N ALA A 169 20.24 4.80 10.30
CA ALA A 169 20.95 4.71 9.04
C ALA A 169 19.95 4.78 7.89
N ALA A 170 20.20 5.63 6.91
CA ALA A 170 19.32 5.71 5.75
C ALA A 170 19.33 4.42 4.94
N ALA A 171 18.17 4.04 4.40
CA ALA A 171 18.01 2.85 3.56
C ALA A 171 17.04 3.14 2.40
N ASP A 172 17.38 2.62 1.21
CA ASP A 172 16.49 2.57 0.06
C ASP A 172 15.82 1.19 0.05
N VAL A 173 14.52 1.17 0.19
CA VAL A 173 13.76 -0.07 0.40
C VAL A 173 12.79 -0.29 -0.75
N LEU A 174 12.91 -1.46 -1.37
CA LEU A 174 11.95 -1.97 -2.32
C LEU A 174 10.95 -2.88 -1.62
N THR A 175 9.67 -2.67 -1.86
CA THR A 175 8.58 -3.61 -1.54
C THR A 175 7.90 -4.04 -2.84
N TRP A 176 7.57 -5.32 -2.99
CA TRP A 176 6.93 -5.79 -4.20
C TRP A 176 6.13 -7.08 -3.98
N ARG A 177 5.25 -7.36 -4.90
CA ARG A 177 4.56 -8.65 -4.98
C ARG A 177 5.21 -9.51 -6.06
N GLY A 178 5.79 -10.63 -5.66
CA GLY A 178 6.40 -11.57 -6.61
C GLY A 178 5.37 -12.36 -7.42
N ASN A 179 5.84 -13.02 -8.47
CA ASN A 179 5.01 -13.78 -9.42
C ASN A 179 4.14 -14.86 -8.77
N ALA A 180 4.57 -15.41 -7.62
CA ALA A 180 3.78 -16.37 -6.83
C ALA A 180 2.71 -15.72 -5.94
N GLY A 181 2.53 -14.40 -6.01
CA GLY A 181 1.58 -13.64 -5.20
C GLY A 181 2.03 -13.33 -3.78
N LYS A 182 3.26 -13.71 -3.39
CA LYS A 182 3.84 -13.42 -2.09
C LYS A 182 4.48 -12.02 -2.10
N VAL A 183 4.33 -11.29 -1.01
CA VAL A 183 4.97 -9.97 -0.82
C VAL A 183 6.39 -10.15 -0.29
N TYR A 184 7.30 -9.34 -0.83
CA TYR A 184 8.71 -9.29 -0.48
C TYR A 184 9.13 -7.85 -0.20
N TYR A 185 10.25 -7.70 0.49
CA TYR A 185 10.93 -6.43 0.66
C TYR A 185 12.45 -6.65 0.79
N ALA A 186 13.23 -5.66 0.38
CA ALA A 186 14.68 -5.67 0.50
C ALA A 186 15.22 -4.24 0.58
N ALA A 187 16.32 -4.06 1.31
CA ALA A 187 17.15 -2.88 1.15
C ALA A 187 17.97 -3.03 -0.13
N LEU A 188 18.10 -1.94 -0.89
CA LEU A 188 18.83 -1.87 -2.15
C LEU A 188 19.99 -0.89 -2.06
N ASP A 189 21.04 -1.17 -2.79
CA ASP A 189 22.16 -0.26 -2.99
C ASP A 189 22.75 -0.38 -4.40
N GLY A 190 23.76 0.44 -4.69
CA GLY A 190 24.55 0.33 -5.91
C GLY A 190 23.77 0.39 -7.21
N ALA A 191 24.12 -0.50 -8.11
CA ALA A 191 23.61 -0.48 -9.48
C ALA A 191 22.14 -0.92 -9.60
N ASP A 192 21.68 -1.86 -8.76
CA ASP A 192 20.27 -2.28 -8.71
C ASP A 192 19.36 -1.13 -8.28
N LEU A 193 19.79 -0.33 -7.30
CA LEU A 193 19.05 0.86 -6.89
C LEU A 193 18.89 1.85 -8.06
N LEU A 194 19.97 2.10 -8.82
CA LEU A 194 19.92 3.01 -9.98
C LEU A 194 19.00 2.47 -11.08
N LEU A 195 19.10 1.19 -11.39
CA LEU A 195 18.28 0.52 -12.40
C LEU A 195 16.79 0.59 -12.03
N LEU A 196 16.44 0.26 -10.80
CA LEU A 196 15.05 0.23 -10.36
C LEU A 196 14.46 1.62 -10.16
N ASN A 197 15.25 2.61 -9.77
CA ASN A 197 14.82 4.01 -9.77
C ASN A 197 14.47 4.47 -11.20
N HIS A 198 15.30 4.12 -12.21
CA HIS A 198 15.00 4.43 -13.60
C HIS A 198 13.62 3.89 -14.00
N PHE A 199 13.35 2.61 -13.73
CA PHE A 199 12.05 2.02 -14.07
C PHE A 199 10.87 2.63 -13.28
N GLN A 200 11.07 2.95 -12.01
CA GLN A 200 10.02 3.60 -11.22
C GLN A 200 9.67 5.00 -11.74
N GLU A 201 10.68 5.77 -12.20
CA GLU A 201 10.49 7.11 -12.76
C GLU A 201 9.94 7.09 -14.19
N ALA A 202 10.48 6.23 -15.04
CA ALA A 202 10.07 6.12 -16.46
C ALA A 202 8.74 5.35 -16.62
N GLY A 203 8.41 4.48 -15.66
CA GLY A 203 7.26 3.58 -15.73
C GLY A 203 7.48 2.36 -16.61
N ALA A 204 8.19 2.51 -17.71
CA ALA A 204 8.54 1.42 -18.63
C ALA A 204 9.77 1.78 -19.48
N ASP A 205 10.56 0.76 -19.85
CA ASP A 205 11.67 0.85 -20.81
C ASP A 205 11.97 -0.55 -21.40
N THR A 206 12.94 -0.64 -22.31
CA THR A 206 13.45 -1.89 -22.88
C THR A 206 14.90 -2.12 -22.46
N LEU A 207 15.34 -3.38 -22.42
CA LEU A 207 16.74 -3.69 -22.13
C LEU A 207 17.69 -3.02 -23.14
N SER A 208 17.33 -3.05 -24.43
CA SER A 208 18.09 -2.38 -25.49
C SER A 208 18.14 -0.86 -25.32
N GLY A 209 17.04 -0.23 -24.87
CA GLY A 209 16.96 1.21 -24.60
C GLY A 209 17.90 1.63 -23.46
N ILE A 210 17.85 0.92 -22.33
CA ILE A 210 18.73 1.17 -21.19
C ILE A 210 20.20 0.93 -21.54
N SER A 211 20.50 -0.16 -22.28
CA SER A 211 21.86 -0.46 -22.75
C SER A 211 22.42 0.67 -23.61
N ALA A 212 21.62 1.21 -24.53
CA ALA A 212 22.04 2.34 -25.35
C ALA A 212 22.28 3.63 -24.53
N GLN A 213 21.45 3.89 -23.52
CA GLN A 213 21.63 5.03 -22.62
C GLN A 213 22.92 4.89 -21.79
N LEU A 214 23.16 3.70 -21.24
CA LEU A 214 24.39 3.42 -20.47
C LEU A 214 25.65 3.54 -21.34
N ALA A 215 25.63 3.02 -22.57
CA ALA A 215 26.73 3.14 -23.51
C ALA A 215 27.04 4.59 -23.89
N ALA A 216 26.02 5.45 -23.94
CA ALA A 216 26.18 6.88 -24.21
C ALA A 216 26.78 7.66 -23.02
N LEU A 217 26.57 7.18 -21.78
CA LEU A 217 27.04 7.83 -20.54
C LEU A 217 28.39 7.30 -20.08
N SER A 218 28.76 6.07 -20.44
CA SER A 218 30.00 5.43 -20.01
C SER A 218 31.04 5.49 -21.09
N ASP A 219 32.16 6.18 -20.85
CA ASP A 219 33.36 6.22 -21.73
C ASP A 219 34.00 4.81 -21.90
N GLY A 220 33.22 3.82 -22.41
CA GLY A 220 33.71 2.48 -22.74
C GLY A 220 33.62 1.42 -21.66
N LEU A 221 32.89 1.65 -20.56
CA LEU A 221 32.55 0.59 -19.60
C LEU A 221 31.43 -0.28 -20.21
N ASP A 222 31.76 -1.54 -20.49
CA ASP A 222 30.77 -2.54 -20.91
C ASP A 222 30.07 -3.10 -19.65
N ALA A 223 28.83 -2.66 -19.46
CA ALA A 223 27.94 -3.12 -18.37
C ALA A 223 26.87 -4.09 -18.88
N SER A 224 26.97 -4.56 -20.13
CA SER A 224 25.90 -5.30 -20.82
C SER A 224 25.54 -6.59 -20.10
N ASP A 225 26.55 -7.38 -19.68
CA ASP A 225 26.30 -8.67 -19.04
C ASP A 225 25.62 -8.51 -17.67
N TRP A 226 26.07 -7.53 -16.88
CA TRP A 226 25.45 -7.21 -15.59
C TRP A 226 24.02 -6.73 -15.78
N LEU A 227 23.77 -5.83 -16.75
CA LEU A 227 22.45 -5.26 -16.98
C LEU A 227 21.45 -6.34 -17.40
N GLU A 228 21.83 -7.25 -18.29
CA GLU A 228 20.96 -8.35 -18.70
C GLU A 228 20.62 -9.27 -17.53
N GLU A 229 21.61 -9.64 -16.71
CA GLU A 229 21.41 -10.49 -15.53
C GLU A 229 20.51 -9.81 -14.49
N ALA A 230 20.74 -8.52 -14.20
CA ALA A 230 19.95 -7.74 -13.27
C ALA A 230 18.48 -7.61 -13.74
N VAL A 231 18.26 -7.22 -15.00
CA VAL A 231 16.91 -7.11 -15.57
C VAL A 231 16.20 -8.46 -15.52
N ARG A 232 16.88 -9.56 -15.91
CA ARG A 232 16.31 -10.91 -15.86
C ARG A 232 15.90 -11.29 -14.43
N SER A 233 16.73 -11.03 -13.47
CA SER A 233 16.46 -11.28 -12.04
C SER A 233 15.23 -10.53 -11.56
N TRP A 234 15.09 -9.24 -11.92
CA TRP A 234 13.95 -8.42 -11.50
C TRP A 234 12.66 -8.76 -12.24
N VAL A 235 12.73 -9.29 -13.47
CA VAL A 235 11.58 -9.88 -14.15
C VAL A 235 11.13 -11.18 -13.46
N GLU A 236 12.07 -12.06 -13.13
CA GLU A 236 11.78 -13.28 -12.39
C GLU A 236 11.21 -13.01 -10.98
N ALA A 237 11.69 -11.95 -10.34
CA ALA A 237 11.17 -11.49 -9.05
C ALA A 237 9.74 -10.90 -9.16
N GLY A 238 9.31 -10.45 -10.34
CA GLY A 238 8.02 -9.81 -10.55
C GLY A 238 7.99 -8.31 -10.25
N VAL A 239 9.17 -7.66 -10.20
CA VAL A 239 9.30 -6.20 -10.08
C VAL A 239 9.17 -5.52 -11.44
N LEU A 240 9.72 -6.14 -12.48
CA LEU A 240 9.56 -5.73 -13.86
C LEU A 240 8.65 -6.72 -14.58
N LEU A 241 7.65 -6.20 -15.30
CA LEU A 241 6.66 -7.03 -15.98
C LEU A 241 6.77 -6.84 -17.48
N PRO A 242 7.14 -7.90 -18.25
CA PRO A 242 7.12 -7.84 -19.71
C PRO A 242 5.71 -7.53 -20.20
N ALA A 243 5.57 -6.49 -21.01
CA ALA A 243 4.30 -6.13 -21.62
C ALA A 243 3.84 -7.22 -22.60
N PRO A 244 2.57 -7.62 -22.62
CA PRO A 244 2.06 -8.50 -23.65
C PRO A 244 2.25 -7.82 -25.02
N ALA A 245 2.70 -8.60 -26.02
CA ALA A 245 2.82 -8.11 -27.38
C ALA A 245 1.49 -7.46 -27.78
N GLY A 246 1.54 -6.20 -28.19
CA GLY A 246 0.35 -5.42 -28.50
C GLY A 246 -0.55 -6.21 -29.46
N ARG A 247 -1.78 -6.48 -29.07
CA ARG A 247 -2.81 -6.82 -30.07
C ARG A 247 -2.86 -5.61 -30.99
N ASN A 248 -2.35 -5.77 -32.23
CA ASN A 248 -2.64 -4.82 -33.28
C ASN A 248 -4.14 -4.51 -33.16
N ARG A 249 -4.48 -3.29 -32.77
CA ARG A 249 -5.82 -2.77 -33.00
C ARG A 249 -5.90 -2.56 -34.51
N ASP A 250 -6.20 -3.66 -35.22
CA ASP A 250 -6.71 -3.53 -36.57
C ASP A 250 -8.03 -2.77 -36.45
N LEU A 251 -7.98 -1.55 -36.98
CA LEU A 251 -9.09 -0.63 -37.17
C LEU A 251 -10.02 -1.17 -38.27
#